data_a505bf7437c2514327074d0e1170a07f
#
_entry.id   a505bf7437c2514327074d0e1170a07f
#
_cell.length_a   1.000
_cell.length_b   1.000
_cell.length_c   1.000
_cell.angle_alpha   90.00
_cell.angle_beta   90.00
_cell.angle_gamma   90.00
#
_symmetry.space_group_name_H-M   'P 1'
#
loop_
_entity.id
_entity.type
_entity.pdbx_description
1 polymer ?
#
loop_
_entity_poly.entity_id
_entity_poly.type
_entity_poly.pdbx_seq_one_letter_code
_entity_poly.pdbx_strand_id
1 'polypeptide(L)'
;MLTAAWRLLALLPVRPKRVSKLSVDEEKSSALETVQAVIRMVLEPLAQLSKEGMRLTCPDGKIRWGHPILAGWIGDYPEYIKLFSAQFMSCPICVAPKDKMDAHPSLPYTYRSIDTHRMSHYVSVYAENHKLKKPSAVEKKKADYVPPTVQEKAEATAKMTLVEEWFTSQRLKVIDNFLWSIPYVTPRFLWKPDILHTLDLGMVKHSLEWMFNMLDEHDKALGDLFDITWMSISPHQSVTIPNKKYRAVKQWSGKEYRNAAHLMIPVLEATLLAYPSSEEQRQIFEKSLDCLSALVDFFLMANYNSFTFPDGRER
;
A
#
# COMPACT_ATOMS: atom_id res chain seq x y z
N MET A 1 13.08 6.96 -28.69
CA MET A 1 11.99 6.22 -28.03
C MET A 1 12.60 5.11 -27.20
N LEU A 2 12.52 5.20 -25.87
CA LEU A 2 12.85 4.08 -24.98
C LEU A 2 11.68 3.12 -25.05
N THR A 3 11.80 2.04 -25.80
CA THR A 3 10.84 0.94 -25.72
C THR A 3 10.96 0.31 -24.34
N ALA A 4 9.95 0.49 -23.51
CA ALA A 4 9.88 -0.17 -22.20
C ALA A 4 9.92 -1.69 -22.42
N ALA A 5 11.00 -2.34 -21.98
CA ALA A 5 11.13 -3.80 -22.03
C ALA A 5 10.62 -4.38 -20.73
N TRP A 6 9.46 -5.05 -20.78
CA TRP A 6 8.91 -5.81 -19.68
C TRP A 6 9.38 -7.25 -19.75
N ARG A 7 9.83 -7.78 -18.62
CA ARG A 7 10.21 -9.19 -18.46
C ARG A 7 9.49 -9.77 -17.25
N LEU A 8 8.72 -10.82 -17.44
CA LEU A 8 8.14 -11.58 -16.35
C LEU A 8 9.27 -12.33 -15.64
N LEU A 9 9.51 -12.05 -14.37
CA LEU A 9 10.53 -12.72 -13.56
C LEU A 9 9.96 -13.96 -12.88
N ALA A 10 8.78 -13.85 -12.27
CA ALA A 10 8.12 -14.93 -11.57
C ALA A 10 6.63 -14.67 -11.40
N LEU A 11 5.88 -15.73 -11.12
CA LEU A 11 4.52 -15.68 -10.61
C LEU A 11 4.55 -16.07 -9.14
N LEU A 12 4.05 -15.20 -8.27
CA LEU A 12 3.95 -15.51 -6.85
C LEU A 12 2.81 -16.52 -6.63
N PRO A 13 3.01 -17.54 -5.77
CA PRO A 13 1.99 -18.54 -5.52
C PRO A 13 0.76 -17.91 -4.84
N VAL A 14 -0.42 -18.22 -5.35
CA VAL A 14 -1.67 -17.89 -4.70
C VAL A 14 -1.84 -18.82 -3.49
N ARG A 15 -2.21 -18.22 -2.34
CA ARG A 15 -2.46 -18.99 -1.13
C ARG A 15 -3.59 -20.01 -1.38
N PRO A 16 -3.38 -21.31 -1.13
CA PRO A 16 -4.43 -22.33 -1.25
C PRO A 16 -5.53 -22.06 -0.23
N LYS A 17 -6.75 -22.54 -0.52
CA LYS A 17 -7.83 -22.55 0.48
C LYS A 17 -7.35 -23.30 1.72
N ARG A 18 -7.75 -22.81 2.89
CA ARG A 18 -7.33 -23.39 4.17
C ARG A 18 -7.62 -24.89 4.25
N VAL A 19 -6.58 -25.67 4.39
CA VAL A 19 -6.64 -27.15 4.52
C VAL A 19 -5.88 -27.61 5.76
N SER A 20 -5.17 -26.70 6.44
CA SER A 20 -4.27 -27.06 7.53
C SER A 20 -4.97 -27.16 8.90
N LYS A 21 -4.39 -27.97 9.79
CA LYS A 21 -4.77 -28.08 11.20
C LYS A 21 -4.10 -26.98 12.06
N LEU A 22 -3.42 -26.02 11.44
CA LEU A 22 -2.76 -24.91 12.12
C LEU A 22 -3.79 -23.90 12.65
N SER A 23 -3.44 -23.21 13.71
CA SER A 23 -4.20 -22.03 14.15
C SER A 23 -4.15 -20.93 13.07
N VAL A 24 -5.10 -20.00 13.13
CA VAL A 24 -5.16 -18.88 12.16
C VAL A 24 -3.87 -18.07 12.13
N ASP A 25 -3.24 -17.88 13.28
CA ASP A 25 -2.04 -17.04 13.37
C ASP A 25 -0.77 -17.77 12.92
N GLU A 26 -0.64 -19.07 13.23
CA GLU A 26 0.42 -19.91 12.68
C GLU A 26 0.33 -19.98 11.14
N GLU A 27 -0.89 -20.08 10.61
CA GLU A 27 -1.12 -20.13 9.19
C GLU A 27 -0.76 -18.79 8.49
N LYS A 28 -1.07 -17.64 9.12
CA LYS A 28 -0.68 -16.32 8.61
C LYS A 28 0.84 -16.13 8.65
N SER A 29 1.49 -16.57 9.72
CA SER A 29 2.95 -16.48 9.86
C SER A 29 3.65 -17.33 8.80
N SER A 30 3.25 -18.59 8.66
CA SER A 30 3.79 -19.51 7.66
C SER A 30 3.58 -19.01 6.23
N ALA A 31 2.43 -18.43 5.94
CA ALA A 31 2.16 -17.83 4.63
C ALA A 31 3.10 -16.63 4.35
N LEU A 32 3.40 -15.81 5.35
CA LEU A 32 4.29 -14.67 5.18
C LEU A 32 5.76 -15.13 5.04
N GLU A 33 6.20 -16.13 5.79
CA GLU A 33 7.51 -16.75 5.65
C GLU A 33 7.70 -17.35 4.23
N THR A 34 6.64 -17.99 3.71
CA THR A 34 6.65 -18.52 2.35
C THR A 34 6.81 -17.41 1.31
N VAL A 35 6.10 -16.30 1.47
CA VAL A 35 6.23 -15.14 0.57
C VAL A 35 7.66 -14.60 0.59
N GLN A 36 8.26 -14.44 1.78
CA GLN A 36 9.64 -13.96 1.91
C GLN A 36 10.67 -14.95 1.30
N ALA A 37 10.44 -16.25 1.45
CA ALA A 37 11.29 -17.25 0.83
C ALA A 37 11.23 -17.20 -0.71
N VAL A 38 10.04 -17.02 -1.28
CA VAL A 38 9.88 -16.85 -2.74
C VAL A 38 10.51 -15.56 -3.23
N ILE A 39 10.34 -14.45 -2.52
CA ILE A 39 10.98 -13.16 -2.84
C ILE A 39 12.50 -13.33 -2.84
N ARG A 40 13.07 -14.01 -1.83
CA ARG A 40 14.50 -14.32 -1.76
C ARG A 40 14.94 -15.10 -3.01
N MET A 41 14.27 -16.20 -3.32
CA MET A 41 14.62 -17.05 -4.47
C MET A 41 14.63 -16.27 -5.80
N VAL A 42 13.67 -15.36 -5.98
CA VAL A 42 13.53 -14.57 -7.21
C VAL A 42 14.55 -13.44 -7.27
N LEU A 43 14.83 -12.77 -6.15
CA LEU A 43 15.65 -11.55 -6.11
C LEU A 43 17.10 -11.79 -5.68
N GLU A 44 17.48 -12.98 -5.25
CA GLU A 44 18.88 -13.28 -4.84
C GLU A 44 19.90 -13.01 -5.95
N PRO A 45 19.66 -13.40 -7.23
CA PRO A 45 20.58 -13.03 -8.32
C PRO A 45 20.69 -11.51 -8.51
N LEU A 46 19.58 -10.77 -8.34
CA LEU A 46 19.60 -9.30 -8.41
C LEU A 46 20.42 -8.72 -7.24
N ALA A 47 20.25 -9.23 -6.03
CA ALA A 47 20.98 -8.79 -4.85
C ALA A 47 22.49 -9.01 -5.01
N GLN A 48 22.90 -10.13 -5.60
CA GLN A 48 24.28 -10.42 -5.91
C GLN A 48 24.84 -9.45 -6.94
N LEU A 49 24.17 -9.28 -8.07
CA LEU A 49 24.58 -8.35 -9.13
C LEU A 49 24.58 -6.89 -8.66
N SER A 50 23.69 -6.55 -7.73
CA SER A 50 23.65 -5.22 -7.09
C SER A 50 24.92 -4.94 -6.28
N LYS A 51 25.51 -5.95 -5.63
CA LYS A 51 26.79 -5.86 -4.88
C LYS A 51 28.00 -5.90 -5.79
N GLU A 52 28.05 -6.88 -6.66
CA GLU A 52 29.24 -7.18 -7.47
C GLU A 52 29.29 -6.35 -8.73
N GLY A 53 28.16 -5.88 -9.22
CA GLY A 53 28.03 -5.24 -10.52
C GLY A 53 28.06 -6.22 -11.68
N MET A 54 27.80 -5.73 -12.86
CA MET A 54 27.86 -6.48 -14.10
C MET A 54 28.38 -5.63 -15.25
N ARG A 55 29.01 -6.28 -16.22
CA ARG A 55 29.49 -5.64 -17.43
C ARG A 55 28.31 -5.39 -18.37
N LEU A 56 28.14 -4.13 -18.79
CA LEU A 56 27.07 -3.71 -19.68
C LEU A 56 27.66 -3.13 -20.95
N THR A 57 27.22 -3.65 -22.11
CA THR A 57 27.47 -2.98 -23.41
C THR A 57 26.33 -1.98 -23.64
N CYS A 58 26.68 -0.71 -23.67
CA CYS A 58 25.73 0.39 -23.85
C CYS A 58 25.45 0.66 -25.32
N PRO A 59 24.33 1.33 -25.67
CA PRO A 59 23.98 1.66 -27.05
C PRO A 59 25.01 2.53 -27.79
N ASP A 60 25.85 3.27 -27.04
CA ASP A 60 26.97 4.08 -27.59
C ASP A 60 28.22 3.24 -27.86
N GLY A 61 28.13 1.90 -27.80
CA GLY A 61 29.24 0.98 -28.02
C GLY A 61 30.24 0.88 -26.87
N LYS A 62 30.10 1.67 -25.81
CA LYS A 62 30.98 1.64 -24.64
C LYS A 62 30.57 0.54 -23.65
N ILE A 63 31.58 0.00 -23.01
CA ILE A 63 31.39 -0.95 -21.92
C ILE A 63 31.44 -0.20 -20.59
N ARG A 64 30.41 -0.40 -19.77
CA ARG A 64 30.30 0.19 -18.43
C ARG A 64 30.12 -0.92 -17.40
N TRP A 65 30.54 -0.65 -16.18
CA TRP A 65 30.22 -1.47 -15.03
C TRP A 65 28.97 -0.91 -14.38
N GLY A 66 27.91 -1.71 -14.33
CA GLY A 66 26.61 -1.32 -13.81
C GLY A 66 26.19 -2.15 -12.61
N HIS A 67 25.53 -1.52 -11.65
CA HIS A 67 24.93 -2.16 -10.49
C HIS A 67 23.42 -2.07 -10.60
N PRO A 68 22.70 -3.16 -10.91
CA PRO A 68 21.26 -3.12 -10.99
C PRO A 68 20.66 -2.88 -9.60
N ILE A 69 19.60 -2.09 -9.52
CA ILE A 69 18.90 -1.78 -8.27
C ILE A 69 17.42 -2.14 -8.36
N LEU A 70 16.82 -2.53 -7.24
CA LEU A 70 15.37 -2.63 -7.11
C LEU A 70 14.82 -1.23 -6.81
N ALA A 71 14.34 -0.55 -7.85
CA ALA A 71 13.97 0.87 -7.76
C ALA A 71 12.56 1.11 -7.23
N GLY A 72 11.69 0.12 -7.25
CA GLY A 72 10.32 0.24 -6.77
C GLY A 72 9.55 -1.05 -6.83
N TRP A 73 8.48 -1.10 -6.08
CA TRP A 73 7.48 -2.17 -6.09
C TRP A 73 6.10 -1.52 -6.17
N ILE A 74 5.26 -1.98 -7.08
CA ILE A 74 3.89 -1.48 -7.21
C ILE A 74 2.98 -2.52 -6.57
N GLY A 75 2.21 -2.11 -5.59
CA GLY A 75 1.30 -2.98 -4.87
C GLY A 75 0.26 -2.21 -4.07
N ASP A 76 -0.76 -2.91 -3.61
CA ASP A 76 -1.74 -2.36 -2.69
C ASP A 76 -1.22 -2.32 -1.24
N TYR A 77 -1.98 -1.70 -0.34
CA TYR A 77 -1.60 -1.61 1.07
C TYR A 77 -1.39 -3.00 1.72
N PRO A 78 -2.28 -4.00 1.59
CA PRO A 78 -2.07 -5.35 2.11
C PRO A 78 -0.81 -6.03 1.57
N GLU A 79 -0.44 -5.76 0.33
CA GLU A 79 0.79 -6.29 -0.26
C GLU A 79 2.03 -5.66 0.37
N TYR A 80 2.06 -4.33 0.56
CA TYR A 80 3.16 -3.66 1.26
C TYR A 80 3.32 -4.09 2.71
N ILE A 81 2.23 -4.34 3.42
CA ILE A 81 2.27 -4.88 4.78
C ILE A 81 2.96 -6.26 4.81
N LYS A 82 2.71 -7.10 3.81
CA LYS A 82 3.39 -8.41 3.67
C LYS A 82 4.84 -8.23 3.21
N LEU A 83 5.06 -7.38 2.22
CA LEU A 83 6.37 -7.11 1.63
C LEU A 83 7.36 -6.59 2.69
N PHE A 84 6.93 -5.67 3.53
CA PHE A 84 7.76 -5.05 4.58
C PHE A 84 7.71 -5.78 5.91
N SER A 85 6.97 -6.89 6.00
CA SER A 85 6.71 -7.62 7.25
C SER A 85 6.18 -6.71 8.36
N ALA A 86 5.37 -5.71 7.99
CA ALA A 86 4.77 -4.77 8.92
C ALA A 86 3.52 -5.36 9.60
N GLN A 87 3.15 -4.83 10.76
CA GLN A 87 1.88 -5.15 11.41
C GLN A 87 0.74 -4.50 10.63
N PHE A 88 -0.40 -5.20 10.56
CA PHE A 88 -1.60 -4.66 9.93
C PHE A 88 -2.07 -3.38 10.65
N MET A 89 -2.64 -2.45 9.91
CA MET A 89 -3.03 -1.11 10.40
C MET A 89 -1.83 -0.28 10.89
N SER A 90 -0.67 -0.43 10.26
CA SER A 90 0.48 0.46 10.44
C SER A 90 0.91 1.05 9.10
N CYS A 91 1.51 2.24 9.13
CA CYS A 91 2.04 2.83 7.91
C CYS A 91 3.25 2.00 7.41
N PRO A 92 3.31 1.61 6.12
CA PRO A 92 4.47 0.89 5.59
C PRO A 92 5.74 1.73 5.52
N ILE A 93 5.64 3.06 5.50
CA ILE A 93 6.78 3.97 5.31
C ILE A 93 7.13 4.82 6.53
N CYS A 94 6.26 4.94 7.54
CA CYS A 94 6.54 5.68 8.77
C CYS A 94 6.09 4.93 10.01
N VAL A 95 6.46 5.45 11.19
CA VAL A 95 6.13 4.85 12.49
C VAL A 95 4.86 5.42 13.11
N ALA A 96 3.99 6.06 12.33
CA ALA A 96 2.74 6.60 12.82
C ALA A 96 1.92 5.54 13.57
N PRO A 97 1.41 5.83 14.77
CA PRO A 97 0.48 4.96 15.47
C PRO A 97 -0.83 4.80 14.67
N LYS A 98 -1.48 3.64 14.83
CA LYS A 98 -2.73 3.33 14.13
C LYS A 98 -3.81 4.40 14.33
N ASP A 99 -3.94 4.88 15.55
CA ASP A 99 -4.91 5.86 16.02
C ASP A 99 -4.57 7.32 15.67
N LYS A 100 -3.43 7.53 15.00
CA LYS A 100 -2.94 8.85 14.58
C LYS A 100 -2.50 8.90 13.12
N MET A 101 -2.93 7.95 12.31
CA MET A 101 -2.59 7.94 10.87
C MET A 101 -3.34 9.02 10.10
N ASP A 102 -4.44 9.53 10.63
CA ASP A 102 -5.24 10.65 10.16
C ASP A 102 -4.81 12.01 10.73
N ALA A 103 -3.78 12.02 11.59
CA ALA A 103 -3.31 13.25 12.21
C ALA A 103 -2.72 14.22 11.18
N HIS A 104 -2.89 15.52 11.48
CA HIS A 104 -2.45 16.61 10.61
C HIS A 104 -0.98 16.47 10.19
N PRO A 105 -0.64 16.75 8.92
CA PRO A 105 0.73 16.59 8.38
C PRO A 105 1.81 17.44 9.06
N SER A 106 1.45 18.39 9.92
CA SER A 106 2.39 19.13 10.76
C SER A 106 3.03 18.30 11.90
N LEU A 107 2.51 17.09 12.19
CA LEU A 107 3.16 16.16 13.11
C LEU A 107 4.16 15.32 12.31
N PRO A 108 5.47 15.58 12.45
CA PRO A 108 6.49 14.85 11.69
C PRO A 108 6.61 13.43 12.24
N TYR A 109 5.89 12.49 11.63
CA TYR A 109 6.19 11.10 11.89
C TYR A 109 7.49 10.72 11.21
N THR A 110 8.39 10.15 11.99
CA THR A 110 9.67 9.66 11.49
C THR A 110 9.44 8.57 10.44
N TYR A 111 10.04 8.72 9.28
CA TYR A 111 10.08 7.66 8.29
C TYR A 111 10.76 6.41 8.86
N ARG A 112 10.31 5.23 8.46
CA ARG A 112 11.01 4.00 8.82
C ARG A 112 12.43 4.04 8.28
N SER A 113 13.39 3.98 9.19
CA SER A 113 14.80 3.94 8.84
C SER A 113 15.13 2.60 8.17
N ILE A 114 16.02 2.63 7.18
CA ILE A 114 16.60 1.40 6.63
C ILE A 114 17.38 0.64 7.71
N ASP A 115 17.97 1.33 8.65
CA ASP A 115 18.71 0.69 9.74
C ASP A 115 17.79 -0.07 10.69
N THR A 116 16.57 0.42 10.95
CA THR A 116 15.55 -0.32 11.68
C THR A 116 15.19 -1.62 10.95
N HIS A 117 15.04 -1.58 9.64
CA HIS A 117 14.74 -2.78 8.85
C HIS A 117 15.92 -3.74 8.77
N ARG A 118 17.14 -3.24 8.63
CA ARG A 118 18.36 -4.07 8.72
C ARG A 118 18.51 -4.69 10.10
N MET A 119 18.25 -3.93 11.15
CA MET A 119 18.22 -4.46 12.51
C MET A 119 17.18 -5.55 12.66
N SER A 120 15.99 -5.42 12.06
CA SER A 120 14.97 -6.46 12.09
C SER A 120 15.46 -7.77 11.45
N HIS A 121 16.20 -7.68 10.35
CA HIS A 121 16.86 -8.84 9.75
C HIS A 121 17.86 -9.51 10.72
N TYR A 122 18.78 -8.75 11.30
CA TYR A 122 19.76 -9.28 12.24
C TYR A 122 19.11 -9.91 13.46
N VAL A 123 18.08 -9.27 14.03
CA VAL A 123 17.36 -9.79 15.20
C VAL A 123 16.58 -11.07 14.84
N SER A 124 16.02 -11.16 13.63
CA SER A 124 15.37 -12.39 13.15
C SER A 124 16.36 -13.53 12.99
N VAL A 125 17.51 -13.26 12.37
CA VAL A 125 18.61 -14.26 12.22
C VAL A 125 19.13 -14.69 13.59
N TYR A 126 19.28 -13.77 14.53
CA TYR A 126 19.65 -14.09 15.91
C TYR A 126 18.64 -15.04 16.55
N ALA A 127 17.32 -14.74 16.43
CA ALA A 127 16.28 -15.59 16.99
C ALA A 127 16.28 -17.01 16.38
N GLU A 128 16.56 -17.13 15.09
CA GLU A 128 16.67 -18.42 14.41
C GLU A 128 17.91 -19.21 14.88
N ASN A 129 19.08 -18.58 14.89
CA ASN A 129 20.34 -19.21 15.26
C ASN A 129 20.34 -19.71 16.73
N HIS A 130 19.62 -19.03 17.60
CA HIS A 130 19.49 -19.41 19.00
C HIS A 130 18.25 -20.28 19.29
N LYS A 131 17.55 -20.73 18.23
CA LYS A 131 16.35 -21.58 18.32
C LYS A 131 15.28 -21.02 19.28
N LEU A 132 15.15 -19.68 19.30
CA LEU A 132 14.21 -18.99 20.21
C LEU A 132 12.75 -19.21 19.78
N LYS A 133 12.50 -19.41 18.50
CA LYS A 133 11.16 -19.75 17.98
C LYS A 133 10.79 -21.18 18.38
N LYS A 134 9.51 -21.39 18.66
CA LYS A 134 8.99 -22.73 18.92
C LYS A 134 9.24 -23.63 17.71
N PRO A 135 9.78 -24.84 17.89
CA PRO A 135 10.04 -25.76 16.78
C PRO A 135 8.73 -26.13 16.10
N SER A 136 8.75 -26.17 14.78
CA SER A 136 7.60 -26.54 13.96
C SER A 136 7.22 -28.02 14.17
N ALA A 137 6.00 -28.38 13.78
CA ALA A 137 5.54 -29.77 13.84
C ALA A 137 6.40 -30.73 12.97
N VAL A 138 7.01 -30.19 11.91
CA VAL A 138 7.93 -30.95 11.03
C VAL A 138 9.26 -31.19 11.72
N GLU A 139 9.82 -30.17 12.37
CA GLU A 139 11.09 -30.30 13.12
C GLU A 139 10.98 -31.29 14.29
N LYS A 140 9.86 -31.28 15.02
CA LYS A 140 9.60 -32.24 16.11
C LYS A 140 9.51 -33.70 15.65
N LYS A 141 9.28 -33.94 14.38
CA LYS A 141 9.23 -35.30 13.79
C LYS A 141 10.56 -35.78 13.25
N LYS A 142 11.61 -34.97 13.23
CA LYS A 142 12.94 -35.39 12.83
C LYS A 142 13.50 -36.39 13.83
N ALA A 143 14.20 -37.41 13.32
CA ALA A 143 14.76 -38.49 14.17
C ALA A 143 15.83 -38.00 15.16
N ASP A 144 16.49 -36.89 14.84
CA ASP A 144 17.51 -36.23 15.64
C ASP A 144 17.00 -35.12 16.55
N TYR A 145 15.67 -34.94 16.62
CA TYR A 145 15.07 -33.92 17.47
C TYR A 145 15.23 -34.24 18.94
N VAL A 146 15.98 -33.39 19.64
CA VAL A 146 16.11 -33.42 21.10
C VAL A 146 15.25 -32.31 21.70
N PRO A 147 14.25 -32.64 22.53
CA PRO A 147 13.44 -31.61 23.18
C PRO A 147 14.31 -30.80 24.14
N PRO A 148 14.22 -29.45 24.14
CA PRO A 148 14.96 -28.63 25.08
C PRO A 148 14.50 -28.87 26.52
N THR A 149 15.41 -28.74 27.46
CA THR A 149 15.15 -28.79 28.90
C THR A 149 14.23 -27.69 29.38
N VAL A 150 13.70 -27.80 30.61
CA VAL A 150 12.86 -26.76 31.19
C VAL A 150 13.58 -25.42 31.32
N GLN A 151 14.85 -25.45 31.71
CA GLN A 151 15.69 -24.23 31.83
C GLN A 151 15.95 -23.60 30.48
N GLU A 152 16.37 -24.37 29.46
CA GLU A 152 16.58 -23.88 28.09
C GLU A 152 15.32 -23.27 27.50
N LYS A 153 14.14 -23.88 27.79
CA LYS A 153 12.84 -23.31 27.37
C LYS A 153 12.57 -21.96 28.04
N ALA A 154 12.84 -21.85 29.36
CA ALA A 154 12.62 -20.62 30.09
C ALA A 154 13.53 -19.50 29.57
N GLU A 155 14.81 -19.77 29.36
CA GLU A 155 15.79 -18.82 28.81
C GLU A 155 15.43 -18.39 27.38
N ALA A 156 15.07 -19.34 26.50
CA ALA A 156 14.63 -19.04 25.15
C ALA A 156 13.34 -18.20 25.14
N THR A 157 12.41 -18.48 26.04
CA THR A 157 11.17 -17.70 26.18
C THR A 157 11.46 -16.27 26.61
N ALA A 158 12.31 -16.06 27.63
CA ALA A 158 12.67 -14.72 28.08
C ALA A 158 13.36 -13.89 26.95
N LYS A 159 14.31 -14.51 26.23
CA LYS A 159 14.96 -13.86 25.10
C LYS A 159 13.97 -13.56 23.95
N MET A 160 13.06 -14.49 23.66
CA MET A 160 12.05 -14.28 22.61
C MET A 160 11.08 -13.16 22.98
N THR A 161 10.70 -13.02 24.25
CA THR A 161 9.87 -11.91 24.70
C THR A 161 10.51 -10.57 24.38
N LEU A 162 11.82 -10.39 24.66
CA LEU A 162 12.54 -9.17 24.33
C LEU A 162 12.57 -8.91 22.80
N VAL A 163 12.74 -9.97 22.00
CA VAL A 163 12.68 -9.86 20.54
C VAL A 163 11.29 -9.40 20.08
N GLU A 164 10.23 -10.02 20.60
CA GLU A 164 8.85 -9.69 20.25
C GLU A 164 8.47 -8.27 20.69
N GLU A 165 8.89 -7.83 21.86
CA GLU A 165 8.69 -6.46 22.35
C GLU A 165 9.36 -5.45 21.44
N TRP A 166 10.60 -5.70 21.00
CA TRP A 166 11.30 -4.84 20.09
C TRP A 166 10.58 -4.75 18.73
N PHE A 167 10.22 -5.88 18.12
CA PHE A 167 9.46 -5.89 16.86
C PHE A 167 8.12 -5.19 16.99
N THR A 168 7.42 -5.38 18.10
CA THR A 168 6.15 -4.72 18.40
C THR A 168 6.31 -3.21 18.51
N SER A 169 7.38 -2.75 19.18
CA SER A 169 7.70 -1.32 19.29
C SER A 169 7.95 -0.67 17.91
N GLN A 170 8.53 -1.43 16.99
CA GLN A 170 8.75 -1.01 15.61
C GLN A 170 7.56 -1.29 14.68
N ARG A 171 6.47 -1.86 15.19
CA ARG A 171 5.30 -2.32 14.41
C ARG A 171 5.67 -3.25 13.26
N LEU A 172 6.63 -4.10 13.48
CA LEU A 172 7.09 -5.13 12.56
C LEU A 172 6.70 -6.52 13.09
N LYS A 173 6.73 -7.50 12.21
CA LYS A 173 6.59 -8.93 12.55
C LYS A 173 7.96 -9.58 12.64
N VAL A 174 8.10 -10.55 13.54
CA VAL A 174 9.36 -11.31 13.73
C VAL A 174 9.54 -12.29 12.56
N ILE A 175 9.96 -11.75 11.42
CA ILE A 175 10.18 -12.52 10.18
C ILE A 175 11.45 -11.98 9.52
N ASP A 176 12.29 -12.90 9.06
CA ASP A 176 13.43 -12.55 8.22
C ASP A 176 12.93 -12.00 6.88
N ASN A 177 13.26 -10.75 6.60
CA ASN A 177 12.86 -10.07 5.40
C ASN A 177 14.07 -9.83 4.49
N PHE A 178 14.16 -10.64 3.42
CA PHE A 178 15.26 -10.62 2.48
C PHE A 178 15.47 -9.28 1.78
N LEU A 179 14.42 -8.48 1.58
CA LEU A 179 14.54 -7.18 0.90
C LEU A 179 15.57 -6.25 1.55
N TRP A 180 15.74 -6.34 2.85
CA TRP A 180 16.66 -5.48 3.61
C TRP A 180 18.13 -5.88 3.48
N SER A 181 18.39 -7.05 2.90
CA SER A 181 19.74 -7.50 2.52
C SER A 181 20.16 -7.00 1.13
N ILE A 182 19.23 -6.51 0.32
CA ILE A 182 19.52 -6.00 -1.03
C ILE A 182 20.12 -4.60 -0.92
N PRO A 183 21.25 -4.31 -1.57
CA PRO A 183 21.85 -2.98 -1.57
C PRO A 183 20.91 -1.91 -2.13
N TYR A 184 21.02 -0.70 -1.57
CA TYR A 184 20.26 0.49 -2.00
C TYR A 184 18.75 0.41 -1.87
N VAL A 185 18.18 -0.69 -1.38
CA VAL A 185 16.75 -0.82 -1.10
C VAL A 185 16.39 -0.07 0.18
N THR A 186 15.40 0.81 0.12
CA THR A 186 14.80 1.45 1.28
C THR A 186 13.27 1.39 1.18
N PRO A 187 12.54 1.39 2.31
CA PRO A 187 11.07 1.37 2.28
C PRO A 187 10.48 2.49 1.44
N ARG A 188 11.03 3.70 1.56
CA ARG A 188 10.58 4.88 0.83
C ARG A 188 10.77 4.76 -0.68
N PHE A 189 11.88 4.18 -1.15
CA PHE A 189 12.11 3.98 -2.58
C PHE A 189 11.30 2.85 -3.17
N LEU A 190 11.10 1.78 -2.40
CA LEU A 190 10.29 0.66 -2.85
C LEU A 190 8.81 1.01 -2.93
N TRP A 191 8.32 1.84 -2.03
CA TRP A 191 6.91 2.18 -1.96
C TRP A 191 6.49 3.04 -3.17
N LYS A 192 5.65 2.45 -4.02
CA LYS A 192 4.99 3.10 -5.14
C LYS A 192 3.50 2.85 -4.98
N PRO A 193 2.75 3.82 -4.42
CA PRO A 193 1.33 3.63 -4.19
C PRO A 193 0.61 3.32 -5.49
N ASP A 194 -0.25 2.32 -5.46
CA ASP A 194 -1.13 1.97 -6.54
C ASP A 194 -2.26 3.00 -6.65
N ILE A 195 -2.43 3.57 -7.83
CA ILE A 195 -3.46 4.58 -8.09
C ILE A 195 -4.86 4.00 -7.89
N LEU A 196 -5.10 2.76 -8.33
CA LEU A 196 -6.40 2.12 -8.23
C LEU A 196 -6.89 2.05 -6.77
N HIS A 197 -6.08 1.49 -5.86
CA HIS A 197 -6.51 1.29 -4.48
C HIS A 197 -6.33 2.55 -3.61
N THR A 198 -5.34 3.38 -3.92
CA THR A 198 -5.09 4.59 -3.13
C THR A 198 -6.02 5.74 -3.52
N LEU A 199 -6.19 5.98 -4.81
CA LEU A 199 -6.99 7.10 -5.31
C LEU A 199 -8.41 6.69 -5.68
N ASP A 200 -8.59 5.77 -6.65
CA ASP A 200 -9.93 5.45 -7.17
C ASP A 200 -10.82 4.80 -6.09
N LEU A 201 -10.36 3.68 -5.51
CA LEU A 201 -11.09 2.93 -4.47
C LEU A 201 -10.84 3.45 -3.04
N GLY A 202 -9.85 4.28 -2.86
CA GLY A 202 -9.55 4.95 -1.59
C GLY A 202 -10.18 6.35 -1.55
N MET A 203 -9.41 7.37 -1.91
CA MET A 203 -9.80 8.78 -1.71
C MET A 203 -11.09 9.15 -2.43
N VAL A 204 -11.24 8.84 -3.71
CA VAL A 204 -12.44 9.19 -4.49
C VAL A 204 -13.68 8.50 -3.93
N LYS A 205 -13.60 7.21 -3.65
CA LYS A 205 -14.71 6.45 -3.05
C LYS A 205 -15.18 7.10 -1.74
N HIS A 206 -14.27 7.31 -0.80
CA HIS A 206 -14.61 7.86 0.51
C HIS A 206 -15.13 9.30 0.43
N SER A 207 -14.59 10.10 -0.49
CA SER A 207 -15.07 11.46 -0.71
C SER A 207 -16.48 11.52 -1.29
N LEU A 208 -16.80 10.60 -2.21
CA LEU A 208 -18.16 10.45 -2.73
C LEU A 208 -19.13 9.98 -1.64
N GLU A 209 -18.75 8.99 -0.83
CA GLU A 209 -19.54 8.52 0.30
C GLU A 209 -19.79 9.64 1.33
N TRP A 210 -18.74 10.39 1.67
CA TRP A 210 -18.85 11.54 2.56
C TRP A 210 -19.78 12.62 1.99
N MET A 211 -19.60 12.98 0.73
CA MET A 211 -20.45 13.95 0.04
C MET A 211 -21.92 13.52 0.07
N PHE A 212 -22.22 12.27 -0.24
CA PHE A 212 -23.59 11.76 -0.21
C PHE A 212 -24.20 11.78 1.18
N ASN A 213 -23.46 11.35 2.19
CA ASN A 213 -23.93 11.41 3.57
C ASN A 213 -24.26 12.86 3.96
N MET A 214 -23.41 13.80 3.60
CA MET A 214 -23.65 15.23 3.83
C MET A 214 -24.94 15.73 3.14
N LEU A 215 -25.17 15.35 1.89
CA LEU A 215 -26.38 15.75 1.16
C LEU A 215 -27.64 15.12 1.78
N ASP A 216 -27.63 13.83 2.06
CA ASP A 216 -28.78 13.08 2.62
C ASP A 216 -29.08 13.49 4.08
N GLU A 217 -28.07 13.79 4.89
CA GLU A 217 -28.24 14.31 6.26
C GLU A 217 -28.85 15.71 6.26
N HIS A 218 -28.51 16.50 5.24
CA HIS A 218 -29.05 17.83 5.11
C HIS A 218 -30.52 17.82 4.65
N ASP A 219 -30.79 17.17 3.53
CA ASP A 219 -32.14 16.93 2.99
C ASP A 219 -32.11 15.78 1.97
N LYS A 220 -32.98 14.79 2.15
CA LYS A 220 -33.14 13.69 1.19
C LYS A 220 -33.49 14.16 -0.24
N ALA A 221 -34.21 15.27 -0.35
CA ALA A 221 -34.52 15.88 -1.66
C ALA A 221 -33.25 16.32 -2.39
N LEU A 222 -32.22 16.72 -1.67
CA LEU A 222 -30.93 17.11 -2.25
C LEU A 222 -30.19 15.90 -2.86
N GLY A 223 -30.22 14.75 -2.18
CA GLY A 223 -29.69 13.49 -2.74
C GLY A 223 -30.49 13.01 -3.97
N ASP A 224 -31.81 13.19 -3.98
CA ASP A 224 -32.65 12.89 -5.16
C ASP A 224 -32.33 13.81 -6.33
N LEU A 225 -32.13 15.10 -6.07
CA LEU A 225 -31.74 16.09 -7.06
C LEU A 225 -30.35 15.78 -7.63
N PHE A 226 -29.40 15.34 -6.80
CA PHE A 226 -28.10 14.88 -7.28
C PHE A 226 -28.24 13.70 -8.24
N ASP A 227 -29.04 12.68 -7.90
CA ASP A 227 -29.27 11.54 -8.78
C ASP A 227 -29.88 11.95 -10.13
N ILE A 228 -30.78 12.95 -10.14
CA ILE A 228 -31.37 13.48 -11.37
C ILE A 228 -30.30 14.21 -12.20
N THR A 229 -29.52 15.08 -11.57
CA THR A 229 -28.43 15.82 -12.22
C THR A 229 -27.38 14.86 -12.79
N TRP A 230 -27.00 13.83 -12.01
CA TRP A 230 -26.09 12.75 -12.42
C TRP A 230 -26.56 12.03 -13.69
N MET A 231 -27.84 11.72 -13.78
CA MET A 231 -28.43 11.07 -14.95
C MET A 231 -28.62 11.98 -16.16
N SER A 232 -28.56 13.30 -15.97
CA SER A 232 -28.73 14.30 -17.05
C SER A 232 -27.42 14.71 -17.72
N ILE A 233 -26.28 14.13 -17.32
CA ILE A 233 -24.99 14.44 -17.93
C ILE A 233 -24.99 14.08 -19.40
N SER A 234 -24.55 15.02 -20.23
CA SER A 234 -24.41 14.79 -21.67
C SER A 234 -23.21 13.90 -21.99
N PRO A 235 -23.27 13.06 -23.04
CA PRO A 235 -22.16 12.25 -23.48
C PRO A 235 -20.90 13.04 -23.75
N HIS A 236 -19.77 12.57 -23.23
CA HIS A 236 -18.45 13.13 -23.49
C HIS A 236 -17.46 12.02 -23.89
N GLN A 237 -16.55 12.32 -24.84
CA GLN A 237 -15.66 11.32 -25.44
C GLN A 237 -14.74 10.59 -24.44
N SER A 238 -14.33 11.25 -23.36
CA SER A 238 -13.37 10.72 -22.39
C SER A 238 -13.99 10.15 -21.12
N VAL A 239 -15.31 10.26 -20.95
CA VAL A 239 -16.01 9.84 -19.73
C VAL A 239 -17.14 8.90 -20.07
N THR A 240 -17.18 7.76 -19.39
CA THR A 240 -18.31 6.83 -19.49
C THR A 240 -19.48 7.38 -18.70
N ILE A 241 -20.61 7.66 -19.39
CA ILE A 241 -21.80 8.21 -18.76
C ILE A 241 -22.49 7.13 -17.94
N PRO A 242 -22.89 7.47 -16.72
CA PRO A 242 -23.66 6.57 -15.89
C PRO A 242 -25.04 6.28 -16.52
N ASN A 243 -25.40 5.02 -16.59
CA ASN A 243 -26.74 4.59 -17.03
C ASN A 243 -27.68 4.28 -15.85
N LYS A 244 -27.26 4.61 -14.64
CA LYS A 244 -28.00 4.39 -13.40
C LYS A 244 -27.78 5.56 -12.45
N LYS A 245 -28.76 5.82 -11.60
CA LYS A 245 -28.61 6.71 -10.45
C LYS A 245 -27.40 6.32 -9.64
N TYR A 246 -26.70 7.31 -9.08
CA TYR A 246 -25.50 7.04 -8.26
C TYR A 246 -25.81 6.04 -7.14
N ARG A 247 -26.86 6.28 -6.37
CA ARG A 247 -27.25 5.44 -5.23
C ARG A 247 -27.80 4.05 -5.64
N ALA A 248 -28.13 3.84 -6.89
CA ALA A 248 -28.58 2.54 -7.39
C ALA A 248 -27.44 1.55 -7.70
N VAL A 249 -26.20 2.02 -7.72
CA VAL A 249 -25.02 1.17 -7.98
C VAL A 249 -24.54 0.56 -6.68
N LYS A 250 -24.72 -0.75 -6.51
CA LYS A 250 -24.33 -1.47 -5.29
C LYS A 250 -22.84 -1.69 -5.15
N GLN A 251 -22.14 -1.81 -6.26
CA GLN A 251 -20.70 -2.08 -6.27
C GLN A 251 -20.09 -1.34 -7.46
N TRP A 252 -19.15 -0.47 -7.16
CA TRP A 252 -18.42 0.34 -8.11
C TRP A 252 -17.05 -0.29 -8.40
N SER A 253 -16.66 -0.33 -9.65
CA SER A 253 -15.27 -0.62 -10.05
C SER A 253 -14.39 0.62 -9.93
N GLY A 254 -13.06 0.44 -9.88
CA GLY A 254 -12.15 1.57 -9.89
C GLY A 254 -12.30 2.49 -11.10
N LYS A 255 -12.63 1.91 -12.28
CA LYS A 255 -12.92 2.71 -13.48
C LYS A 255 -14.15 3.61 -13.30
N GLU A 256 -15.18 3.11 -12.65
CA GLU A 256 -16.40 3.89 -12.37
C GLU A 256 -16.12 5.01 -11.36
N TYR A 257 -15.34 4.74 -10.29
CA TYR A 257 -14.90 5.78 -9.38
C TYR A 257 -14.04 6.85 -10.07
N ARG A 258 -13.13 6.44 -10.96
CA ARG A 258 -12.34 7.38 -11.77
C ARG A 258 -13.22 8.27 -12.62
N ASN A 259 -14.21 7.71 -13.31
CA ASN A 259 -15.19 8.50 -14.05
C ASN A 259 -15.98 9.44 -13.15
N ALA A 260 -16.40 8.95 -11.97
CA ALA A 260 -17.13 9.76 -11.00
C ALA A 260 -16.29 10.95 -10.50
N ALA A 261 -14.99 10.80 -10.31
CA ALA A 261 -14.11 11.91 -9.94
C ALA A 261 -14.15 13.06 -10.95
N HIS A 262 -14.19 12.76 -12.25
CA HIS A 262 -14.30 13.77 -13.30
C HIS A 262 -15.68 14.49 -13.32
N LEU A 263 -16.73 13.81 -12.85
CA LEU A 263 -18.10 14.29 -12.92
C LEU A 263 -18.59 14.92 -11.60
N MET A 264 -17.91 14.59 -10.49
CA MET A 264 -18.36 14.91 -9.13
C MET A 264 -18.59 16.42 -8.95
N ILE A 265 -17.63 17.24 -9.33
CA ILE A 265 -17.69 18.68 -9.09
C ILE A 265 -18.80 19.34 -9.93
N PRO A 266 -18.86 19.19 -11.25
CA PRO A 266 -19.90 19.85 -12.04
C PRO A 266 -21.31 19.36 -11.70
N VAL A 267 -21.48 18.09 -11.32
CA VAL A 267 -22.78 17.56 -10.90
C VAL A 267 -23.18 18.12 -9.54
N LEU A 268 -22.26 18.17 -8.58
CA LEU A 268 -22.53 18.72 -7.25
C LEU A 268 -22.86 20.20 -7.35
N GLU A 269 -22.08 20.97 -8.10
CA GLU A 269 -22.30 22.40 -8.31
C GLU A 269 -23.69 22.65 -8.92
N ALA A 270 -24.05 21.95 -10.01
CA ALA A 270 -25.37 22.07 -10.63
C ALA A 270 -26.51 21.67 -9.68
N THR A 271 -26.31 20.66 -8.85
CA THR A 271 -27.26 20.22 -7.83
C THR A 271 -27.49 21.31 -6.78
N LEU A 272 -26.41 21.88 -6.25
CA LEU A 272 -26.47 22.91 -5.22
C LEU A 272 -27.03 24.22 -5.73
N LEU A 273 -26.76 24.59 -6.97
CA LEU A 273 -27.35 25.78 -7.62
C LEU A 273 -28.87 25.64 -7.84
N ALA A 274 -29.34 24.43 -8.10
CA ALA A 274 -30.77 24.15 -8.32
C ALA A 274 -31.56 24.00 -7.00
N TYR A 275 -30.89 23.83 -5.86
CA TYR A 275 -31.51 23.60 -4.56
C TYR A 275 -31.70 24.93 -3.81
N PRO A 276 -32.93 25.26 -3.36
CA PRO A 276 -33.17 26.45 -2.55
C PRO A 276 -32.52 26.30 -1.17
N SER A 277 -31.47 27.05 -0.91
CA SER A 277 -30.69 27.01 0.33
C SER A 277 -30.64 28.35 1.04
N SER A 278 -30.57 28.33 2.39
CA SER A 278 -30.25 29.49 3.19
C SER A 278 -28.81 29.96 2.97
N GLU A 279 -28.50 31.17 3.39
CA GLU A 279 -27.13 31.69 3.28
C GLU A 279 -26.09 30.84 4.05
N GLU A 280 -26.46 30.38 5.26
CA GLU A 280 -25.60 29.49 6.07
C GLU A 280 -25.35 28.16 5.37
N GLN A 281 -26.37 27.55 4.80
CA GLN A 281 -26.27 26.33 4.02
C GLN A 281 -25.37 26.50 2.79
N ARG A 282 -25.51 27.60 2.08
CA ARG A 282 -24.71 27.96 0.92
C ARG A 282 -23.22 28.03 1.29
N GLN A 283 -22.87 28.68 2.39
CA GLN A 283 -21.48 28.75 2.85
C GLN A 283 -20.88 27.36 3.19
N ILE A 284 -21.67 26.45 3.77
CA ILE A 284 -21.24 25.06 4.02
C ILE A 284 -21.00 24.35 2.70
N PHE A 285 -21.89 24.49 1.74
CA PHE A 285 -21.76 23.84 0.42
C PHE A 285 -20.58 24.38 -0.37
N GLU A 286 -20.32 25.68 -0.36
CA GLU A 286 -19.15 26.29 -1.00
C GLU A 286 -17.84 25.72 -0.44
N LYS A 287 -17.69 25.67 0.89
CA LYS A 287 -16.51 25.06 1.54
C LYS A 287 -16.34 23.58 1.18
N SER A 288 -17.45 22.86 1.06
CA SER A 288 -17.43 21.44 0.67
C SER A 288 -17.01 21.26 -0.79
N LEU A 289 -17.49 22.12 -1.68
CA LEU A 289 -17.06 22.19 -3.09
C LEU A 289 -15.58 22.51 -3.20
N ASP A 290 -15.07 23.49 -2.46
CA ASP A 290 -13.64 23.84 -2.46
C ASP A 290 -12.77 22.67 -2.02
N CYS A 291 -13.18 21.98 -0.95
CA CYS A 291 -12.47 20.80 -0.46
C CYS A 291 -12.44 19.66 -1.50
N LEU A 292 -13.60 19.37 -2.09
CA LEU A 292 -13.71 18.31 -3.12
C LEU A 292 -13.00 18.70 -4.41
N SER A 293 -13.02 19.98 -4.80
CA SER A 293 -12.28 20.47 -5.96
C SER A 293 -10.78 20.30 -5.78
N ALA A 294 -10.22 20.65 -4.63
CA ALA A 294 -8.82 20.43 -4.32
C ALA A 294 -8.44 18.95 -4.37
N LEU A 295 -9.33 18.05 -3.93
CA LEU A 295 -9.12 16.60 -4.02
C LEU A 295 -9.13 16.12 -5.48
N VAL A 296 -10.08 16.61 -6.30
CA VAL A 296 -10.16 16.25 -7.72
C VAL A 296 -8.94 16.78 -8.47
N ASP A 297 -8.47 17.98 -8.19
CA ASP A 297 -7.26 18.54 -8.77
C ASP A 297 -6.03 17.66 -8.44
N PHE A 298 -5.90 17.26 -7.16
CA PHE A 298 -4.85 16.31 -6.77
C PHE A 298 -4.96 14.98 -7.52
N PHE A 299 -6.18 14.42 -7.63
CA PHE A 299 -6.45 13.19 -8.36
C PHE A 299 -6.06 13.30 -9.83
N LEU A 300 -6.41 14.40 -10.49
CA LEU A 300 -6.06 14.65 -11.89
C LEU A 300 -4.55 14.78 -12.07
N MET A 301 -3.89 15.54 -11.20
CA MET A 301 -2.42 15.69 -11.23
C MET A 301 -1.70 14.35 -11.01
N ALA A 302 -2.19 13.52 -10.10
CA ALA A 302 -1.60 12.21 -9.82
C ALA A 302 -1.67 11.22 -11.00
N ASN A 303 -2.54 11.49 -11.99
CA ASN A 303 -2.66 10.72 -13.23
C ASN A 303 -1.80 11.28 -14.38
N TYR A 304 -1.06 12.36 -14.19
CA TYR A 304 -0.18 12.90 -15.22
C TYR A 304 1.06 12.02 -15.39
N ASN A 305 1.49 11.87 -16.65
CA ASN A 305 2.68 11.08 -16.98
C ASN A 305 3.99 11.81 -16.65
N SER A 306 3.97 13.14 -16.59
CA SER A 306 5.12 13.97 -16.26
C SER A 306 4.67 15.32 -15.68
N PHE A 307 5.56 15.95 -14.92
CA PHE A 307 5.39 17.30 -14.40
C PHE A 307 6.54 18.16 -14.90
N THR A 308 6.22 19.35 -15.39
CA THR A 308 7.22 20.37 -15.73
C THR A 308 7.34 21.34 -14.54
N PHE A 309 8.55 21.53 -14.05
CA PHE A 309 8.79 22.53 -13.02
C PHE A 309 8.72 23.95 -13.61
N PRO A 310 8.53 25.00 -12.78
CA PRO A 310 8.52 26.39 -13.27
C PRO A 310 9.81 26.81 -13.99
N ASP A 311 10.91 26.10 -13.76
CA ASP A 311 12.20 26.30 -14.44
C ASP A 311 12.37 25.47 -15.74
N GLY A 312 11.28 24.83 -16.21
CA GLY A 312 11.26 24.05 -17.46
C GLY A 312 11.85 22.64 -17.37
N ARG A 313 12.22 22.17 -16.17
CA ARG A 313 12.69 20.78 -15.98
C ARG A 313 11.51 19.81 -15.93
N GLU A 314 11.61 18.68 -16.62
CA GLU A 314 10.69 17.55 -16.51
C GLU A 314 11.20 16.53 -15.47
N ARG A 315 10.27 15.85 -14.81
CA ARG A 315 10.57 14.79 -13.86
C ARG A 315 10.05 13.45 -14.33
#